data_f2b3cee8e4bb1fe2a88dc4baf7739808
#
_entry.id   f2b3cee8e4bb1fe2a88dc4baf7739808
#
_cell.length_a   1.000
_cell.length_b   1.000
_cell.length_c   1.000
_cell.angle_alpha   90.00
_cell.angle_beta   90.00
_cell.angle_gamma   90.00
#
_symmetry.space_group_name_H-M   'P 1'
#
loop_
_entity.id
_entity.type
_entity.pdbx_description
1 polymer ?
#
loop_
_entity_poly.entity_id
_entity_poly.type
_entity_poly.pdbx_seq_one_letter_code
_entity_poly.pdbx_strand_id
1 'polypeptide(L)'
;MKKYDDFVADAVTRVKEIMPWDLSAMLAAGRRPILLDVREPAEFASLHLPGSINVPRGVLEQSCEWDYDETVPVLAAGREQEIVVICRTGKRSALVADVMLQMGFSQVVSLKTGVRGWNDYEQTLLDGRGGELDADAADVLLAAQLRPEQRKPKNPL
;
A
#
# COMPACT_ATOMS: atom_id res chain seq x y z
N MET A 1 4.37 -20.91 16.18
CA MET A 1 4.71 -20.44 14.81
C MET A 1 3.80 -19.25 14.48
N LYS A 2 4.40 -18.10 14.10
CA LYS A 2 3.64 -16.90 13.71
C LYS A 2 3.10 -17.06 12.29
N LYS A 3 1.86 -16.64 12.09
CA LYS A 3 1.21 -16.54 10.77
C LYS A 3 1.32 -15.11 10.23
N TYR A 4 0.98 -14.92 8.97
CA TYR A 4 0.97 -13.60 8.34
C TYR A 4 0.15 -12.57 9.15
N ASP A 5 -1.05 -12.96 9.58
CA ASP A 5 -1.92 -12.07 10.36
C ASP A 5 -1.35 -11.72 11.75
N ASP A 6 -0.53 -12.58 12.34
CA ASP A 6 0.13 -12.28 13.61
C ASP A 6 1.17 -11.16 13.47
N PHE A 7 1.90 -11.13 12.36
CA PHE A 7 2.82 -10.04 12.05
C PHE A 7 2.08 -8.73 11.82
N VAL A 8 0.96 -8.78 11.10
CA VAL A 8 0.12 -7.59 10.86
C VAL A 8 -0.47 -7.08 12.17
N ALA A 9 -1.04 -7.97 13.00
CA ALA A 9 -1.59 -7.61 14.30
C ALA A 9 -0.56 -6.95 15.23
N ASP A 10 0.68 -7.44 15.21
CA ASP A 10 1.77 -6.83 15.95
C ASP A 10 2.12 -5.43 15.41
N ALA A 11 2.26 -5.29 14.10
CA ALA A 11 2.60 -4.01 13.46
C ALA A 11 1.55 -2.92 13.75
N VAL A 12 0.26 -3.23 13.67
CA VAL A 12 -0.81 -2.24 13.88
C VAL A 12 -0.93 -1.76 15.34
N THR A 13 -0.21 -2.37 16.27
CA THR A 13 -0.08 -1.80 17.62
C THR A 13 0.73 -0.51 17.64
N ARG A 14 1.58 -0.29 16.64
CA ARG A 14 2.48 0.87 16.50
C ARG A 14 2.12 1.79 15.33
N VAL A 15 1.47 1.25 14.30
CA VAL A 15 1.11 1.96 13.07
C VAL A 15 -0.26 2.58 13.20
N LYS A 16 -0.39 3.86 12.86
CA LYS A 16 -1.68 4.49 12.66
C LYS A 16 -2.24 4.07 11.31
N GLU A 17 -3.47 3.60 11.31
CA GLU A 17 -4.23 3.31 10.11
C GLU A 17 -5.26 4.41 9.84
N ILE A 18 -5.44 4.76 8.57
CA ILE A 18 -6.51 5.66 8.10
C ILE A 18 -7.41 4.92 7.10
N MET A 19 -8.66 5.32 7.04
CA MET A 19 -9.64 4.74 6.12
C MET A 19 -9.63 5.48 4.77
N PRO A 20 -10.17 4.87 3.69
CA PRO A 20 -10.26 5.54 2.39
C PRO A 20 -10.93 6.92 2.44
N TRP A 21 -11.98 7.08 3.24
CA TRP A 21 -12.67 8.37 3.40
C TRP A 21 -11.80 9.41 4.12
N ASP A 22 -10.93 9.01 5.02
CA ASP A 22 -9.97 9.92 5.67
C ASP A 22 -8.96 10.44 4.65
N LEU A 23 -8.41 9.57 3.82
CA LEU A 23 -7.48 9.96 2.75
C LEU A 23 -8.19 10.84 1.72
N SER A 24 -9.40 10.49 1.31
CA SER A 24 -10.19 11.31 0.38
C SER A 24 -10.41 12.73 0.93
N ALA A 25 -10.74 12.84 2.21
CA ALA A 25 -10.91 14.13 2.89
C ALA A 25 -9.59 14.93 2.95
N MET A 26 -8.48 14.27 3.23
CA MET A 26 -7.14 14.92 3.23
C MET A 26 -6.83 15.53 1.86
N LEU A 27 -7.03 14.77 0.79
CA LEU A 27 -6.77 15.20 -0.58
C LEU A 27 -7.72 16.35 -0.99
N ALA A 28 -9.00 16.26 -0.63
CA ALA A 28 -9.99 17.31 -0.88
C ALA A 28 -9.67 18.61 -0.14
N ALA A 29 -9.05 18.51 1.04
CA ALA A 29 -8.58 19.68 1.81
C ALA A 29 -7.28 20.29 1.26
N GLY A 30 -6.73 19.79 0.17
CA GLY A 30 -5.52 20.30 -0.47
C GLY A 30 -4.22 19.72 0.07
N ARG A 31 -4.26 18.77 1.02
CA ARG A 31 -3.05 18.07 1.48
C ARG A 31 -2.50 17.17 0.37
N ARG A 32 -1.19 17.01 0.35
CA ARG A 32 -0.49 16.23 -0.68
C ARG A 32 0.54 15.31 -0.03
N PRO A 33 0.11 14.31 0.74
CA PRO A 33 1.03 13.30 1.26
C PRO A 33 1.65 12.52 0.11
N ILE A 34 2.82 11.93 0.35
CA ILE A 34 3.36 10.92 -0.57
C ILE A 34 2.45 9.70 -0.49
N LEU A 35 1.83 9.32 -1.59
CA LEU A 35 1.08 8.09 -1.72
C LEU A 35 2.05 6.99 -2.15
N LEU A 36 2.45 6.14 -1.21
CA LEU A 36 3.49 5.13 -1.40
C LEU A 36 2.85 3.74 -1.57
N ASP A 37 2.76 3.29 -2.80
CA ASP A 37 2.25 1.96 -3.14
C ASP A 37 3.38 0.93 -3.06
N VAL A 38 3.26 -0.01 -2.14
CA VAL A 38 4.30 -1.02 -1.86
C VAL A 38 3.97 -2.39 -2.44
N ARG A 39 3.00 -2.44 -3.35
CA ARG A 39 2.66 -3.65 -4.10
C ARG A 39 3.76 -3.98 -5.11
N GLU A 40 3.67 -5.18 -5.68
CA GLU A 40 4.53 -5.58 -6.77
C GLU A 40 4.31 -4.69 -8.01
N PRO A 41 5.35 -4.48 -8.86
CA PRO A 41 5.25 -3.61 -10.03
C PRO A 41 4.10 -3.96 -10.98
N ALA A 42 3.80 -5.24 -11.17
CA ALA A 42 2.70 -5.68 -12.04
C ALA A 42 1.33 -5.30 -11.47
N GLU A 43 1.16 -5.34 -10.15
CA GLU A 43 -0.07 -4.89 -9.49
C GLU A 43 -0.27 -3.38 -9.70
N PHE A 44 0.78 -2.59 -9.49
CA PHE A 44 0.76 -1.14 -9.69
C PHE A 44 0.50 -0.77 -11.14
N ALA A 45 1.12 -1.46 -12.09
CA ALA A 45 0.95 -1.21 -13.52
C ALA A 45 -0.49 -1.49 -13.98
N SER A 46 -1.19 -2.43 -13.34
CA SER A 46 -2.57 -2.74 -13.72
C SER A 46 -3.56 -1.66 -13.28
N LEU A 47 -3.40 -1.15 -12.06
CA LEU A 47 -4.17 -0.03 -11.53
C LEU A 47 -3.53 0.53 -10.26
N HIS A 48 -3.69 1.83 -10.01
CA HIS A 48 -3.17 2.50 -8.83
C HIS A 48 -3.92 3.81 -8.53
N LEU A 49 -3.72 4.35 -7.34
CA LEU A 49 -4.25 5.66 -6.98
C LEU A 49 -3.54 6.76 -7.78
N PRO A 50 -4.28 7.79 -8.25
CA PRO A 50 -3.66 8.93 -8.93
C PRO A 50 -2.56 9.57 -8.08
N GLY A 51 -1.41 9.85 -8.69
CA GLY A 51 -0.28 10.50 -8.02
C GLY A 51 0.53 9.61 -7.10
N SER A 52 0.20 8.33 -6.96
CA SER A 52 0.99 7.39 -6.17
C SER A 52 2.28 6.99 -6.87
N ILE A 53 3.31 6.68 -6.07
CA ILE A 53 4.58 6.13 -6.54
C ILE A 53 4.70 4.68 -6.10
N ASN A 54 5.34 3.85 -6.91
CA ASN A 54 5.53 2.45 -6.60
C ASN A 54 6.96 2.19 -6.09
N VAL A 55 7.03 1.72 -4.85
CA VAL A 55 8.26 1.16 -4.28
C VAL A 55 7.90 -0.21 -3.70
N PRO A 56 8.21 -1.30 -4.41
CA PRO A 56 7.86 -2.64 -3.95
C PRO A 56 8.42 -2.93 -2.56
N ARG A 57 7.64 -3.59 -1.73
CA ARG A 57 8.01 -3.90 -0.34
C ARG A 57 9.40 -4.54 -0.22
N GLY A 58 9.80 -5.38 -1.19
CA GLY A 58 11.07 -6.09 -1.16
C GLY A 58 12.32 -5.22 -1.26
N VAL A 59 12.18 -3.97 -1.69
CA VAL A 59 13.30 -3.01 -1.85
C VAL A 59 13.08 -1.72 -1.06
N LEU A 60 12.10 -1.70 -0.16
CA LEU A 60 11.69 -0.46 0.49
C LEU A 60 12.80 0.16 1.34
N GLU A 61 13.46 -0.62 2.18
CA GLU A 61 14.43 -0.08 3.13
C GLU A 61 15.58 0.63 2.40
N GLN A 62 16.15 -0.01 1.40
CA GLN A 62 17.20 0.60 0.59
C GLN A 62 16.71 1.77 -0.27
N SER A 63 15.43 1.77 -0.66
CA SER A 63 14.84 2.90 -1.38
C SER A 63 14.72 4.17 -0.51
N CYS A 64 14.74 4.00 0.80
CA CYS A 64 14.73 5.10 1.78
C CYS A 64 16.13 5.59 2.18
N GLU A 65 17.18 5.01 1.62
CA GLU A 65 18.58 5.33 1.90
C GLU A 65 19.28 5.83 0.62
N TRP A 66 20.37 6.60 0.82
CA TRP A 66 21.23 7.03 -0.30
C TRP A 66 22.19 5.91 -0.72
N ASP A 67 22.72 6.04 -1.92
CA ASP A 67 23.77 5.19 -2.47
C ASP A 67 23.38 3.73 -2.77
N TYR A 68 22.09 3.49 -3.02
CA TYR A 68 21.55 2.23 -3.57
C TYR A 68 20.95 2.44 -4.95
N ASP A 69 20.94 1.41 -5.79
CA ASP A 69 20.30 1.47 -7.12
C ASP A 69 18.80 1.77 -7.03
N GLU A 70 18.17 1.36 -5.94
CA GLU A 70 16.75 1.55 -5.68
C GLU A 70 16.42 2.85 -4.96
N THR A 71 17.41 3.67 -4.63
CA THR A 71 17.18 4.95 -3.92
C THR A 71 16.08 5.78 -4.57
N VAL A 72 15.09 6.14 -3.77
CA VAL A 72 14.05 7.09 -4.13
C VAL A 72 14.34 8.40 -3.41
N PRO A 73 14.85 9.43 -4.10
CA PRO A 73 15.37 10.65 -3.45
C PRO A 73 14.39 11.33 -2.50
N VAL A 74 13.09 11.35 -2.87
CA VAL A 74 12.07 11.97 -2.02
C VAL A 74 11.89 11.22 -0.69
N LEU A 75 12.13 9.91 -0.64
CA LEU A 75 12.09 9.12 0.59
C LEU A 75 13.40 9.23 1.36
N ALA A 76 14.54 9.14 0.67
CA ALA A 76 15.85 9.21 1.31
C ALA A 76 16.09 10.56 2.02
N ALA A 77 15.57 11.66 1.44
CA ALA A 77 15.70 13.02 1.99
C ALA A 77 14.60 13.40 2.99
N GLY A 78 13.50 12.65 3.06
CA GLY A 78 12.23 13.17 3.63
C GLY A 78 11.69 12.41 4.83
N ARG A 79 12.43 12.30 5.92
CA ARG A 79 11.95 11.64 7.16
C ARG A 79 10.73 12.33 7.81
N GLU A 80 10.55 13.62 7.58
CA GLU A 80 9.47 14.45 8.14
C GLU A 80 8.22 14.55 7.25
N GLN A 81 8.25 13.98 6.06
CA GLN A 81 7.15 14.08 5.11
C GLN A 81 5.95 13.23 5.53
N GLU A 82 4.74 13.71 5.20
CA GLU A 82 3.53 12.91 5.32
C GLU A 82 3.53 11.80 4.28
N ILE A 83 3.39 10.56 4.71
CA ILE A 83 3.38 9.39 3.84
C ILE A 83 2.17 8.52 4.17
N VAL A 84 1.41 8.16 3.15
CA VAL A 84 0.35 7.16 3.23
C VAL A 84 0.83 5.92 2.47
N VAL A 85 1.07 4.84 3.20
CA VAL A 85 1.50 3.57 2.62
C VAL A 85 0.28 2.78 2.16
N ILE A 86 0.34 2.27 0.94
CA ILE A 86 -0.77 1.64 0.25
C ILE A 86 -0.37 0.25 -0.23
N CYS A 87 -1.23 -0.73 0.01
CA CYS A 87 -1.18 -2.02 -0.65
C CYS A 87 -2.59 -2.45 -1.10
N ARG A 88 -2.78 -3.71 -1.47
CA ARG A 88 -4.09 -4.16 -1.96
C ARG A 88 -5.18 -4.13 -0.90
N THR A 89 -4.90 -4.61 0.32
CA THR A 89 -5.89 -4.81 1.39
C THR A 89 -5.50 -4.23 2.76
N GLY A 90 -4.35 -3.54 2.84
CA GLY A 90 -3.88 -2.87 4.05
C GLY A 90 -2.92 -3.68 4.93
N LYS A 91 -2.61 -4.94 4.59
CA LYS A 91 -1.73 -5.79 5.41
C LYS A 91 -0.25 -5.52 5.15
N ARG A 92 0.18 -5.58 3.88
CA ARG A 92 1.57 -5.26 3.50
C ARG A 92 1.94 -3.82 3.88
N SER A 93 1.01 -2.89 3.69
CA SER A 93 1.22 -1.47 4.04
C SER A 93 1.41 -1.26 5.53
N ALA A 94 0.71 -1.99 6.38
CA ALA A 94 0.91 -1.92 7.83
C ALA A 94 2.32 -2.40 8.23
N LEU A 95 2.81 -3.49 7.64
CA LEU A 95 4.16 -4.00 7.89
C LEU A 95 5.24 -3.02 7.42
N VAL A 96 5.04 -2.41 6.25
CA VAL A 96 5.96 -1.40 5.72
C VAL A 96 5.96 -0.13 6.57
N ALA A 97 4.78 0.35 6.96
CA ALA A 97 4.68 1.54 7.81
C ALA A 97 5.40 1.34 9.16
N ASP A 98 5.32 0.14 9.74
CA ASP A 98 6.05 -0.20 10.97
C ASP A 98 7.57 -0.13 10.79
N VAL A 99 8.09 -0.67 9.69
CA VAL A 99 9.52 -0.57 9.35
C VAL A 99 9.92 0.89 9.13
N MET A 100 9.12 1.68 8.41
CA MET A 100 9.42 3.09 8.16
C MET A 100 9.46 3.92 9.46
N LEU A 101 8.57 3.64 10.41
CA LEU A 101 8.63 4.27 11.74
C LEU A 101 9.97 3.97 12.44
N GLN A 102 10.44 2.72 12.36
CA GLN A 102 11.75 2.34 12.91
C GLN A 102 12.92 3.03 12.19
N MET A 103 12.76 3.35 10.91
CA MET A 103 13.74 4.11 10.11
C MET A 103 13.68 5.64 10.38
N GLY A 104 12.82 6.11 11.30
CA GLY A 104 12.73 7.50 11.71
C GLY A 104 11.77 8.37 10.90
N PHE A 105 10.91 7.79 10.06
CA PHE A 105 9.83 8.55 9.44
C PHE A 105 8.78 8.92 10.50
N SER A 106 8.50 10.20 10.66
CA SER A 106 7.68 10.71 11.76
C SER A 106 6.18 10.77 11.45
N GLN A 107 5.81 10.78 10.16
CA GLN A 107 4.43 11.01 9.71
C GLN A 107 4.00 9.95 8.69
N VAL A 108 4.10 8.68 9.08
CA VAL A 108 3.70 7.54 8.25
C VAL A 108 2.42 6.92 8.78
N VAL A 109 1.46 6.70 7.89
CA VAL A 109 0.23 5.97 8.17
C VAL A 109 0.00 4.90 7.11
N SER A 110 -0.78 3.88 7.43
CA SER A 110 -1.19 2.83 6.49
C SER A 110 -2.64 3.06 6.06
N LEU A 111 -2.91 2.92 4.76
CA LEU A 111 -4.28 2.93 4.24
C LEU A 111 -4.94 1.58 4.55
N LYS A 112 -5.79 1.57 5.56
CA LYS A 112 -6.58 0.40 5.93
C LYS A 112 -7.53 0.05 4.78
N THR A 113 -7.69 -1.24 4.50
CA THR A 113 -8.43 -1.80 3.37
C THR A 113 -7.77 -1.58 1.99
N GLY A 114 -6.76 -0.73 1.89
CA GLY A 114 -5.91 -0.57 0.71
C GLY A 114 -6.62 -0.11 -0.56
N VAL A 115 -6.10 -0.51 -1.70
CA VAL A 115 -6.69 -0.16 -3.01
C VAL A 115 -8.10 -0.73 -3.16
N ARG A 116 -8.38 -1.92 -2.60
CA ARG A 116 -9.74 -2.47 -2.61
C ARG A 116 -10.73 -1.56 -1.90
N GLY A 117 -10.41 -1.14 -0.68
CA GLY A 117 -11.28 -0.22 0.06
C GLY A 117 -11.41 1.15 -0.60
N TRP A 118 -10.36 1.64 -1.26
CA TRP A 118 -10.41 2.85 -2.05
C TRP A 118 -11.42 2.74 -3.20
N ASN A 119 -11.41 1.60 -3.91
CA ASN A 119 -12.38 1.31 -4.95
C ASN A 119 -13.81 1.12 -4.41
N ASP A 120 -13.95 0.42 -3.28
CA ASP A 120 -15.27 0.22 -2.62
C ASP A 120 -15.89 1.56 -2.17
N TYR A 121 -15.06 2.54 -1.88
CA TYR A 121 -15.47 3.92 -1.57
C TYR A 121 -15.66 4.76 -2.84
N GLU A 122 -15.69 4.13 -4.00
CA GLU A 122 -15.93 4.75 -5.32
C GLU A 122 -14.96 5.90 -5.67
N GLN A 123 -13.70 5.77 -5.23
CA GLN A 123 -12.66 6.74 -5.53
C GLN A 123 -11.91 6.35 -6.81
N THR A 124 -11.36 7.36 -7.50
CA THR A 124 -10.68 7.19 -8.78
C THR A 124 -9.46 6.29 -8.67
N LEU A 125 -9.36 5.35 -9.61
CA LEU A 125 -8.16 4.56 -9.90
C LEU A 125 -7.76 4.75 -11.36
N LEU A 126 -6.45 4.75 -11.61
CA LEU A 126 -5.90 4.84 -12.95
C LEU A 126 -5.38 3.48 -13.42
N ASP A 127 -5.55 3.19 -14.71
CA ASP A 127 -4.92 2.06 -15.35
C ASP A 127 -3.44 2.33 -15.69
N GLY A 128 -2.75 1.36 -16.29
CA GLY A 128 -1.34 1.50 -16.67
C GLY A 128 -1.07 2.53 -17.78
N ARG A 129 -2.11 3.10 -18.39
CA ARG A 129 -2.02 4.14 -19.41
C ARG A 129 -2.42 5.52 -18.87
N GLY A 130 -2.77 5.61 -17.59
CA GLY A 130 -3.22 6.84 -16.94
C GLY A 130 -4.70 7.17 -17.18
N GLY A 131 -5.47 6.23 -17.76
CA GLY A 131 -6.92 6.36 -17.90
C GLY A 131 -7.67 5.96 -16.63
N GLU A 132 -8.82 6.57 -16.37
CA GLU A 132 -9.65 6.19 -15.24
C GLU A 132 -10.33 4.84 -15.50
N LEU A 133 -10.30 3.97 -14.47
CA LEU A 133 -11.03 2.71 -14.46
C LEU A 133 -12.39 2.89 -13.79
N ASP A 134 -13.43 2.25 -14.34
CA ASP A 134 -14.66 2.10 -13.59
C ASP A 134 -14.49 1.10 -12.42
N ALA A 135 -15.35 1.22 -11.42
CA ALA A 135 -15.25 0.44 -10.20
C ALA A 135 -15.40 -1.07 -10.42
N ASP A 136 -16.25 -1.49 -11.35
CA ASP A 136 -16.46 -2.91 -11.64
C ASP A 136 -15.26 -3.54 -12.33
N ALA A 137 -14.65 -2.82 -13.28
CA ALA A 137 -13.40 -3.25 -13.92
C ALA A 137 -12.25 -3.34 -12.92
N ALA A 138 -12.16 -2.39 -12.00
CA ALA A 138 -11.17 -2.40 -10.92
C ALA A 138 -11.38 -3.59 -9.96
N ASP A 139 -12.61 -3.91 -9.60
CA ASP A 139 -12.94 -5.07 -8.76
C ASP A 139 -12.46 -6.38 -9.36
N VAL A 140 -12.61 -6.57 -10.66
CA VAL A 140 -12.12 -7.76 -11.37
C VAL A 140 -10.60 -7.89 -11.24
N LEU A 141 -9.88 -6.79 -11.42
CA LEU A 141 -8.40 -6.76 -11.31
C LEU A 141 -7.91 -6.96 -9.87
N LEU A 142 -8.69 -6.51 -8.89
CA LEU A 142 -8.33 -6.58 -7.46
C LEU A 142 -8.76 -7.90 -6.81
N ALA A 143 -9.61 -8.69 -7.46
CA ALA A 143 -10.08 -9.96 -6.92
C ALA A 143 -8.94 -10.97 -6.76
N ALA A 144 -8.93 -11.70 -5.65
CA ALA A 144 -7.99 -12.78 -5.45
C ALA A 144 -8.30 -13.94 -6.41
N GLN A 145 -7.29 -14.37 -7.17
CA GLN A 145 -7.40 -15.50 -8.10
C GLN A 145 -6.63 -16.68 -7.55
N LEU A 146 -7.31 -17.51 -6.75
CA LEU A 146 -6.72 -18.68 -6.12
C LEU A 146 -6.77 -19.88 -7.05
N ARG A 147 -5.61 -20.44 -7.35
CA ARG A 147 -5.50 -21.73 -8.02
C ARG A 147 -5.88 -22.86 -7.03
N PRO A 148 -6.31 -24.04 -7.53
CA PRO A 148 -6.71 -25.14 -6.65
C PRO A 148 -5.67 -25.52 -5.59
N GLU A 149 -4.38 -25.56 -5.98
CA GLU A 149 -3.27 -25.91 -5.10
C GLU A 149 -2.96 -24.84 -4.01
N GLN A 150 -3.51 -23.64 -4.14
CA GLN A 150 -3.37 -22.54 -3.16
C GLN A 150 -4.47 -22.57 -2.10
N ARG A 151 -5.47 -23.43 -2.28
CA ARG A 151 -6.57 -23.55 -1.32
C ARG A 151 -6.18 -24.54 -0.22
N LYS A 152 -6.60 -24.20 1.00
CA LYS A 152 -6.39 -25.11 2.15
C LYS A 152 -7.04 -26.47 1.84
N PRO A 153 -6.32 -27.58 1.98
CA PRO A 153 -6.91 -28.91 1.84
C PRO A 153 -8.10 -29.10 2.79
N LYS A 154 -9.18 -29.69 2.29
CA LYS A 154 -10.38 -29.95 3.09
C LYS A 154 -10.16 -31.03 4.15
N ASN A 155 -9.21 -31.95 3.89
CA ASN A 155 -8.75 -32.95 4.85
C ASN A 155 -7.25 -32.76 5.07
N PRO A 156 -6.78 -32.41 6.28
CA PRO A 156 -5.36 -32.53 6.60
C PRO A 156 -4.99 -34.01 6.56
N LEU A 157 -3.91 -34.35 5.85
CA LEU A 157 -3.28 -35.67 5.89
C LEU A 157 -2.82 -35.97 7.31
#